data_2b76e50725f694939df0889d07c90619
#
_entry.id   2b76e50725f694939df0889d07c90619
#
_cell.length_a   1.000
_cell.length_b   1.000
_cell.length_c   1.000
_cell.angle_alpha   90.00
_cell.angle_beta   90.00
_cell.angle_gamma   90.00
#
_symmetry.space_group_name_H-M   'P 1'
#
loop_
_entity.id
_entity.type
_entity.pdbx_description
1 polymer ?
#
loop_
_entity_poly.entity_id
_entity_poly.type
_entity_poly.pdbx_seq_one_letter_code
_entity_poly.pdbx_strand_id
1 'polypeptide(L)'
;MPANSSRFNRFLGLLLSQFVTVSAAFGEIFELSHSDLQWLGDRVFANECAGKFECLSSWNEGENFPSLGIGHFIWFPPGLDSPFEESFPGLLRFYREQGVKLPAWLEADTHPDAPWHSREDFYGEFDSERTRELRTFLATTKAVQVDFIVHRLTESLDAIIMSFPSQEQTIIREKLSSIARSHAPYGAYAIIDYVHFKGTGLATGERYQDQGWGLKHVLTEMHGRPTTLYSFAQSAKKVLSRRVANAPASRNEQRWLAGWHKRVETYLPPQ
;
A
#
# COMPACT_ATOMS: atom_id res chain seq x y z
N MET A 1 40.74 51.43 53.23
CA MET A 1 40.34 52.42 52.20
C MET A 1 40.69 51.85 50.86
N PRO A 2 39.88 52.04 49.78
CA PRO A 2 38.58 51.38 49.59
C PRO A 2 38.67 50.29 48.50
N ALA A 3 37.67 49.42 48.55
CA ALA A 3 37.42 48.38 47.58
C ALA A 3 37.06 48.93 46.20
N ASN A 4 37.47 48.27 45.16
CA ASN A 4 36.91 48.50 43.82
C ASN A 4 36.41 47.17 43.26
N SER A 5 35.10 47.08 43.20
CA SER A 5 34.36 45.92 42.67
C SER A 5 34.25 46.06 41.17
N SER A 6 34.88 45.17 40.39
CA SER A 6 34.64 45.04 38.97
C SER A 6 33.58 43.98 38.72
N ARG A 7 32.46 44.42 38.20
CA ARG A 7 31.34 43.55 37.74
C ARG A 7 31.75 42.80 36.48
N PHE A 8 31.84 41.49 36.59
CA PHE A 8 31.99 40.59 35.45
C PHE A 8 30.59 40.34 34.84
N ASN A 9 30.30 41.00 33.73
CA ASN A 9 29.15 40.73 32.93
C ASN A 9 29.38 39.40 32.18
N ARG A 10 28.68 38.34 32.62
CA ARG A 10 28.58 37.08 31.86
C ARG A 10 27.51 37.26 30.78
N PHE A 11 27.93 37.51 29.56
CA PHE A 11 27.08 37.29 28.38
C PHE A 11 26.91 35.79 28.19
N LEU A 12 25.72 35.31 28.57
CA LEU A 12 25.26 33.97 28.24
C LEU A 12 24.74 34.00 26.81
N GLY A 13 25.59 33.70 25.84
CA GLY A 13 25.22 33.53 24.46
C GLY A 13 24.33 32.28 24.33
N LEU A 14 23.02 32.48 24.18
CA LEU A 14 22.10 31.44 23.73
C LEU A 14 22.45 31.10 22.27
N LEU A 15 23.19 30.02 22.06
CA LEU A 15 23.27 29.34 20.78
C LEU A 15 21.92 28.65 20.56
N LEU A 16 20.98 29.36 19.91
CA LEU A 16 19.86 28.71 19.26
C LEU A 16 20.43 27.87 18.12
N SER A 17 20.61 26.59 18.37
CA SER A 17 20.77 25.60 17.32
C SER A 17 19.45 25.59 16.54
N GLN A 18 19.44 26.27 15.42
CA GLN A 18 18.41 26.08 14.41
C GLN A 18 18.57 24.66 13.88
N PHE A 19 17.82 23.73 14.45
CA PHE A 19 17.47 22.51 13.74
C PHE A 19 16.68 22.98 12.52
N VAL A 20 17.34 23.15 11.40
CA VAL A 20 16.72 23.16 10.09
C VAL A 20 16.19 21.73 9.92
N THR A 21 14.96 21.50 10.36
CA THR A 21 14.17 20.42 9.85
C THR A 21 14.01 20.72 8.37
N VAL A 22 14.79 20.04 7.55
CA VAL A 22 14.48 19.85 6.14
C VAL A 22 13.23 18.95 6.14
N SER A 23 12.12 19.57 6.53
CA SER A 23 10.79 19.04 6.31
C SER A 23 10.62 19.11 4.81
N ALA A 24 10.74 17.96 4.17
CA ALA A 24 10.64 17.83 2.74
C ALA A 24 9.38 18.57 2.27
N ALA A 25 9.55 19.56 1.40
CA ALA A 25 8.50 20.29 0.71
C ALA A 25 7.86 19.39 -0.38
N PHE A 26 7.57 18.16 -0.04
CA PHE A 26 6.81 17.21 -0.85
C PHE A 26 5.50 16.99 -0.11
N GLY A 27 4.47 17.81 -0.46
CA GLY A 27 3.12 17.59 0.04
C GLY A 27 2.73 16.12 -0.11
N GLU A 28 2.13 15.55 0.92
CA GLU A 28 1.64 14.17 0.87
C GLU A 28 0.74 14.00 -0.35
N ILE A 29 0.96 12.93 -1.12
CA ILE A 29 0.14 12.62 -2.29
C ILE A 29 -1.28 12.29 -1.84
N PHE A 30 -1.41 11.64 -0.67
CA PHE A 30 -2.69 11.27 -0.09
C PHE A 30 -3.01 12.13 1.13
N GLU A 31 -4.20 12.70 1.13
CA GLU A 31 -4.83 13.42 2.25
C GLU A 31 -6.11 12.65 2.59
N LEU A 32 -6.02 11.64 3.47
CA LEU A 32 -7.11 10.73 3.78
C LEU A 32 -7.63 10.97 5.21
N SER A 33 -8.92 11.23 5.32
CA SER A 33 -9.61 11.23 6.60
C SER A 33 -9.82 9.80 7.12
N HIS A 34 -10.16 9.67 8.41
CA HIS A 34 -10.51 8.38 8.98
C HIS A 34 -11.70 7.71 8.25
N SER A 35 -12.69 8.49 7.81
CA SER A 35 -13.81 7.98 7.01
C SER A 35 -13.38 7.50 5.63
N ASP A 36 -12.40 8.16 5.01
CA ASP A 36 -11.84 7.71 3.73
C ASP A 36 -11.12 6.37 3.89
N LEU A 37 -10.32 6.21 4.96
CA LEU A 37 -9.63 4.96 5.27
C LEU A 37 -10.62 3.82 5.54
N GLN A 38 -11.73 4.07 6.24
CA GLN A 38 -12.78 3.09 6.43
C GLN A 38 -13.42 2.66 5.10
N TRP A 39 -13.81 3.63 4.28
CA TRP A 39 -14.39 3.38 2.97
C TRP A 39 -13.43 2.59 2.05
N LEU A 40 -12.16 2.99 2.02
CA LEU A 40 -11.10 2.28 1.29
C LEU A 40 -10.96 0.83 1.77
N GLY A 41 -10.94 0.62 3.09
CA GLY A 41 -10.86 -0.71 3.69
C GLY A 41 -11.99 -1.62 3.27
N ASP A 42 -13.22 -1.11 3.22
CA ASP A 42 -14.38 -1.87 2.75
C ASP A 42 -14.29 -2.19 1.25
N ARG A 43 -13.77 -1.26 0.43
CA ARG A 43 -13.58 -1.48 -1.01
C ARG A 43 -12.49 -2.51 -1.30
N VAL A 44 -11.33 -2.39 -0.64
CA VAL A 44 -10.25 -3.38 -0.78
C VAL A 44 -10.72 -4.76 -0.32
N PHE A 45 -11.42 -4.83 0.83
CA PHE A 45 -11.99 -6.08 1.33
C PHE A 45 -13.01 -6.70 0.35
N ALA A 46 -13.87 -5.89 -0.26
CA ALA A 46 -14.80 -6.36 -1.28
C ALA A 46 -14.09 -6.88 -2.54
N ASN A 47 -13.02 -6.22 -2.98
CA ASN A 47 -12.27 -6.62 -4.17
C ASN A 47 -11.45 -7.88 -3.96
N GLU A 48 -10.74 -7.98 -2.84
CA GLU A 48 -9.80 -9.07 -2.58
C GLU A 48 -10.50 -10.30 -1.99
N CYS A 49 -11.49 -10.08 -1.14
CA CYS A 49 -12.17 -11.12 -0.37
C CYS A 49 -13.62 -11.38 -0.79
N ALA A 50 -14.16 -10.66 -1.77
CA ALA A 50 -15.59 -10.68 -2.09
C ALA A 50 -16.47 -10.48 -0.82
N GLY A 51 -15.96 -9.75 0.18
CA GLY A 51 -16.60 -9.52 1.47
C GLY A 51 -16.68 -10.75 2.39
N LYS A 52 -15.97 -11.83 2.09
CA LYS A 52 -16.01 -13.07 2.89
C LYS A 52 -15.05 -12.98 4.08
N PHE A 53 -15.57 -13.18 5.27
CA PHE A 53 -14.81 -13.11 6.53
C PHE A 53 -13.65 -14.12 6.59
N GLU A 54 -13.86 -15.32 6.06
CA GLU A 54 -12.88 -16.39 6.03
C GLU A 54 -11.64 -16.07 5.20
N CYS A 55 -11.79 -15.20 4.20
CA CYS A 55 -10.70 -14.74 3.35
C CYS A 55 -9.63 -13.92 4.10
N LEU A 56 -9.99 -13.32 5.26
CA LEU A 56 -9.05 -12.55 6.08
C LEU A 56 -7.91 -13.39 6.66
N SER A 57 -7.98 -14.71 6.53
CA SER A 57 -6.86 -15.61 6.77
C SER A 57 -6.94 -16.75 5.76
N SER A 58 -5.94 -16.87 4.92
CA SER A 58 -5.90 -17.88 3.86
C SER A 58 -4.49 -18.40 3.68
N TRP A 59 -4.38 -19.63 3.21
CA TRP A 59 -3.12 -20.21 2.76
C TRP A 59 -3.35 -20.86 1.40
N ASN A 60 -2.89 -20.21 0.35
CA ASN A 60 -3.13 -20.68 -1.02
C ASN A 60 -2.37 -21.97 -1.31
N GLU A 61 -2.93 -22.77 -2.21
CA GLU A 61 -2.25 -23.95 -2.71
C GLU A 61 -1.01 -23.55 -3.50
N GLY A 62 0.13 -24.20 -3.19
CA GLY A 62 1.42 -23.91 -3.81
C GLY A 62 2.21 -22.78 -3.16
N GLU A 63 1.67 -22.12 -2.11
CA GLU A 63 2.42 -21.19 -1.28
C GLU A 63 2.92 -21.86 0.00
N ASN A 64 4.06 -21.40 0.52
CA ASN A 64 4.67 -21.93 1.75
C ASN A 64 4.36 -21.06 2.98
N PHE A 65 3.40 -20.16 2.88
CA PHE A 65 3.02 -19.19 3.92
C PHE A 65 1.55 -18.80 3.83
N PRO A 66 0.90 -18.44 4.96
CA PRO A 66 -0.42 -17.84 4.96
C PRO A 66 -0.36 -16.35 4.56
N SER A 67 -1.51 -15.87 4.07
CA SER A 67 -1.78 -14.47 3.77
C SER A 67 -2.94 -13.97 4.63
N LEU A 68 -2.79 -12.80 5.24
CA LEU A 68 -3.68 -12.29 6.29
C LEU A 68 -4.21 -10.88 5.95
N GLY A 69 -5.41 -10.59 6.44
CA GLY A 69 -6.04 -9.28 6.30
C GLY A 69 -6.44 -8.94 4.87
N ILE A 70 -6.90 -7.69 4.69
CA ILE A 70 -7.39 -7.19 3.39
C ILE A 70 -6.27 -6.95 2.38
N GLY A 71 -5.02 -6.82 2.84
CA GLY A 71 -3.83 -6.62 2.00
C GLY A 71 -3.09 -7.91 1.69
N HIS A 72 -3.64 -9.07 2.04
CA HIS A 72 -2.98 -10.37 1.90
C HIS A 72 -1.54 -10.35 2.43
N PHE A 73 -1.38 -9.81 3.66
CA PHE A 73 -0.08 -9.65 4.31
C PHE A 73 0.54 -11.03 4.58
N ILE A 74 1.71 -11.25 4.01
CA ILE A 74 2.45 -12.51 4.10
C ILE A 74 3.03 -12.68 5.50
N TRP A 75 2.88 -13.87 6.07
CA TRP A 75 3.41 -14.23 7.37
C TRP A 75 4.14 -15.58 7.29
N PHE A 76 5.42 -15.58 7.62
CA PHE A 76 6.24 -16.77 7.45
C PHE A 76 6.15 -17.72 8.65
N PRO A 77 6.02 -19.03 8.40
CA PRO A 77 6.33 -20.06 9.39
C PRO A 77 7.79 -19.96 9.88
N PRO A 78 8.11 -20.46 11.09
CA PRO A 78 9.45 -20.45 11.63
C PRO A 78 10.48 -21.05 10.65
N GLY A 79 11.56 -20.31 10.39
CA GLY A 79 12.69 -20.78 9.58
C GLY A 79 12.44 -20.83 8.07
N LEU A 80 11.32 -20.30 7.58
CA LEU A 80 11.09 -20.20 6.14
C LEU A 80 12.01 -19.12 5.53
N ASP A 81 12.80 -19.53 4.52
CA ASP A 81 13.48 -18.63 3.58
C ASP A 81 12.69 -18.56 2.28
N SER A 82 12.37 -17.35 1.84
CA SER A 82 11.49 -17.13 0.68
C SER A 82 11.92 -15.89 -0.10
N PRO A 83 11.81 -15.89 -1.44
CA PRO A 83 12.05 -14.69 -2.25
C PRO A 83 10.98 -13.60 -2.09
N PHE A 84 9.87 -13.90 -1.40
CA PHE A 84 8.81 -12.93 -1.12
C PHE A 84 9.15 -12.10 0.11
N GLU A 85 8.62 -10.90 0.18
CA GLU A 85 8.74 -10.02 1.35
C GLU A 85 7.66 -10.37 2.38
N GLU A 86 8.10 -10.70 3.59
CA GLU A 86 7.20 -10.87 4.72
C GLU A 86 6.64 -9.54 5.19
N SER A 87 5.33 -9.39 5.21
CA SER A 87 4.69 -8.09 5.46
C SER A 87 3.82 -8.03 6.71
N PHE A 88 3.35 -9.16 7.24
CA PHE A 88 2.48 -9.18 8.42
C PHE A 88 3.17 -8.70 9.70
N PRO A 89 4.44 -9.04 10.01
CA PRO A 89 5.16 -8.45 11.14
C PRO A 89 5.30 -6.93 11.05
N GLY A 90 5.43 -6.40 9.83
CA GLY A 90 5.41 -4.96 9.57
C GLY A 90 4.07 -4.33 9.94
N LEU A 91 2.96 -4.97 9.59
CA LEU A 91 1.61 -4.55 9.98
C LEU A 91 1.43 -4.60 11.51
N LEU A 92 1.92 -5.64 12.19
CA LEU A 92 1.83 -5.73 13.67
C LEU A 92 2.60 -4.59 14.33
N ARG A 93 3.77 -4.23 13.82
CA ARG A 93 4.53 -3.08 14.29
C ARG A 93 3.76 -1.77 14.09
N PHE A 94 3.16 -1.59 12.90
CA PHE A 94 2.34 -0.43 12.58
C PHE A 94 1.12 -0.31 13.50
N TYR A 95 0.42 -1.41 13.82
CA TYR A 95 -0.66 -1.42 14.81
C TYR A 95 -0.20 -0.88 16.18
N ARG A 96 0.96 -1.31 16.65
CA ARG A 96 1.53 -0.83 17.93
C ARG A 96 1.84 0.67 17.89
N GLU A 97 2.43 1.14 16.78
CA GLU A 97 2.73 2.57 16.56
C GLU A 97 1.45 3.42 16.55
N GLN A 98 0.35 2.88 16.01
CA GLN A 98 -0.96 3.53 16.01
C GLN A 98 -1.73 3.36 17.34
N GLY A 99 -1.15 2.73 18.35
CA GLY A 99 -1.79 2.49 19.66
C GLY A 99 -2.95 1.49 19.62
N VAL A 100 -3.04 0.66 18.58
CA VAL A 100 -4.06 -0.38 18.45
C VAL A 100 -3.64 -1.60 19.25
N LYS A 101 -4.49 -2.00 20.20
CA LYS A 101 -4.25 -3.19 21.04
C LYS A 101 -4.41 -4.46 20.20
N LEU A 102 -3.34 -5.26 20.14
CA LEU A 102 -3.34 -6.56 19.49
C LEU A 102 -4.03 -7.64 20.34
N PRO A 103 -4.47 -8.78 19.77
CA PRO A 103 -4.74 -10.00 20.50
C PRO A 103 -3.58 -10.37 21.42
N ALA A 104 -3.88 -10.84 22.65
CA ALA A 104 -2.87 -11.03 23.69
C ALA A 104 -1.70 -11.95 23.28
N TRP A 105 -1.99 -12.98 22.47
CA TRP A 105 -0.98 -13.89 21.97
C TRP A 105 -0.06 -13.29 20.89
N LEU A 106 -0.49 -12.21 20.20
CA LEU A 106 0.35 -11.44 19.28
C LEU A 106 1.17 -10.35 19.98
N GLU A 107 0.72 -9.91 21.16
CA GLU A 107 1.49 -8.95 21.98
C GLU A 107 2.72 -9.58 22.63
N ALA A 108 2.71 -10.90 22.84
CA ALA A 108 3.77 -11.60 23.58
C ALA A 108 5.13 -11.59 22.88
N ASP A 109 5.15 -11.36 21.55
CA ASP A 109 6.37 -11.31 20.74
C ASP A 109 6.38 -10.04 19.85
N THR A 110 7.55 -9.42 19.73
CA THR A 110 7.74 -8.25 18.86
C THR A 110 7.85 -8.61 17.38
N HIS A 111 8.27 -9.83 17.08
CA HIS A 111 8.44 -10.36 15.72
C HIS A 111 7.98 -11.82 15.66
N PRO A 112 6.69 -12.07 15.84
CA PRO A 112 6.20 -13.45 15.86
C PRO A 112 6.26 -14.06 14.47
N ASP A 113 6.71 -15.31 14.43
CA ASP A 113 6.49 -16.18 13.26
C ASP A 113 5.03 -16.66 13.21
N ALA A 114 4.57 -17.07 12.03
CA ALA A 114 3.25 -17.67 11.89
C ALA A 114 3.15 -18.93 12.78
N PRO A 115 2.04 -19.11 13.51
CA PRO A 115 1.93 -20.21 14.47
C PRO A 115 1.66 -21.58 13.82
N TRP A 116 1.54 -21.63 12.51
CA TRP A 116 1.29 -22.84 11.72
C TRP A 116 2.53 -23.19 10.91
N HIS A 117 2.94 -24.46 10.96
CA HIS A 117 4.13 -24.94 10.23
C HIS A 117 3.81 -25.38 8.79
N SER A 118 2.55 -25.62 8.48
CA SER A 118 2.10 -26.07 7.17
C SER A 118 0.69 -25.56 6.85
N ARG A 119 0.33 -25.66 5.58
CA ARG A 119 -1.03 -25.39 5.11
C ARG A 119 -2.05 -26.34 5.76
N GLU A 120 -1.67 -27.59 6.01
CA GLU A 120 -2.52 -28.58 6.67
C GLU A 120 -2.78 -28.17 8.13
N ASP A 121 -1.75 -27.77 8.89
CA ASP A 121 -1.88 -27.26 10.27
C ASP A 121 -2.78 -26.03 10.30
N PHE A 122 -2.58 -25.09 9.36
CA PHE A 122 -3.39 -23.87 9.25
C PHE A 122 -4.89 -24.21 9.09
N TYR A 123 -5.23 -25.09 8.15
CA TYR A 123 -6.63 -25.47 7.93
C TYR A 123 -7.17 -26.43 9.00
N GLY A 124 -6.31 -27.19 9.69
CA GLY A 124 -6.67 -27.96 10.87
C GLY A 124 -7.11 -27.08 12.04
N GLU A 125 -6.50 -25.88 12.17
CA GLU A 125 -6.83 -24.87 13.17
C GLU A 125 -7.72 -23.73 12.65
N PHE A 126 -8.29 -23.86 11.47
CA PHE A 126 -8.99 -22.76 10.80
C PHE A 126 -10.13 -22.18 11.64
N ASP A 127 -10.83 -23.04 12.38
CA ASP A 127 -11.95 -22.66 13.25
C ASP A 127 -11.58 -22.63 14.74
N SER A 128 -10.29 -22.67 15.08
CA SER A 128 -9.82 -22.50 16.46
C SER A 128 -10.18 -21.09 16.99
N GLU A 129 -10.26 -20.95 18.30
CA GLU A 129 -10.52 -19.67 18.96
C GLU A 129 -9.47 -18.62 18.53
N ARG A 130 -8.18 -18.99 18.52
CA ARG A 130 -7.07 -18.14 18.10
C ARG A 130 -7.23 -17.61 16.68
N THR A 131 -7.55 -18.48 15.73
CA THR A 131 -7.70 -18.09 14.32
C THR A 131 -8.95 -17.25 14.09
N ARG A 132 -10.05 -17.52 14.82
CA ARG A 132 -11.25 -16.68 14.79
C ARG A 132 -11.02 -15.31 15.42
N GLU A 133 -10.29 -15.23 16.54
CA GLU A 133 -9.89 -13.96 17.16
C GLU A 133 -9.07 -13.13 16.18
N LEU A 134 -8.07 -13.73 15.52
CA LEU A 134 -7.27 -13.06 14.50
C LEU A 134 -8.13 -12.50 13.36
N ARG A 135 -9.01 -13.30 12.78
CA ARG A 135 -9.92 -12.82 11.70
C ARG A 135 -10.83 -11.69 12.18
N THR A 136 -11.36 -11.78 13.39
CA THR A 136 -12.20 -10.74 14.00
C THR A 136 -11.41 -9.45 14.17
N PHE A 137 -10.18 -9.54 14.67
CA PHE A 137 -9.28 -8.41 14.81
C PHE A 137 -9.00 -7.75 13.43
N LEU A 138 -8.66 -8.54 12.42
CA LEU A 138 -8.41 -8.05 11.06
C LEU A 138 -9.68 -7.44 10.44
N ALA A 139 -10.86 -8.02 10.66
CA ALA A 139 -12.12 -7.48 10.17
C ALA A 139 -12.48 -6.13 10.78
N THR A 140 -12.14 -5.91 12.05
CA THR A 140 -12.47 -4.66 12.78
C THR A 140 -11.43 -3.56 12.60
N THR A 141 -10.25 -3.88 12.07
CA THR A 141 -9.13 -2.94 11.89
C THR A 141 -8.79 -2.65 10.42
N LYS A 142 -9.74 -2.83 9.50
CA LYS A 142 -9.51 -2.60 8.06
C LYS A 142 -8.96 -1.22 7.74
N ALA A 143 -9.43 -0.17 8.41
CA ALA A 143 -8.95 1.19 8.21
C ALA A 143 -7.44 1.33 8.49
N VAL A 144 -6.95 0.70 9.56
CA VAL A 144 -5.52 0.71 9.93
C VAL A 144 -4.70 -0.12 8.92
N GLN A 145 -5.27 -1.21 8.40
CA GLN A 145 -4.60 -1.98 7.34
C GLN A 145 -4.46 -1.17 6.06
N VAL A 146 -5.47 -0.37 5.68
CA VAL A 146 -5.37 0.56 4.55
C VAL A 146 -4.31 1.61 4.81
N ASP A 147 -4.28 2.19 6.00
CA ASP A 147 -3.29 3.20 6.35
C ASP A 147 -1.86 2.64 6.22
N PHE A 148 -1.64 1.41 6.66
CA PHE A 148 -0.38 0.70 6.44
C PHE A 148 -0.07 0.47 4.95
N ILE A 149 -1.08 0.09 4.14
CA ILE A 149 -0.92 -0.06 2.68
C ILE A 149 -0.52 1.28 2.06
N VAL A 150 -1.16 2.39 2.46
CA VAL A 150 -0.85 3.75 1.99
C VAL A 150 0.56 4.15 2.39
N HIS A 151 0.97 3.87 3.62
CA HIS A 151 2.31 4.16 4.11
C HIS A 151 3.38 3.48 3.24
N ARG A 152 3.26 2.18 3.01
CA ARG A 152 4.16 1.42 2.12
C ARG A 152 4.10 1.90 0.67
N LEU A 153 2.91 2.28 0.21
CA LEU A 153 2.72 2.77 -1.16
C LEU A 153 3.46 4.10 -1.38
N THR A 154 3.53 4.97 -0.38
CA THR A 154 4.21 6.28 -0.51
C THR A 154 5.67 6.11 -0.94
N GLU A 155 6.39 5.16 -0.34
CA GLU A 155 7.77 4.84 -0.75
C GLU A 155 7.84 4.32 -2.20
N SER A 156 6.88 3.48 -2.59
CA SER A 156 6.77 2.96 -3.95
C SER A 156 6.45 4.07 -4.96
N LEU A 157 5.63 5.06 -4.59
CA LEU A 157 5.32 6.20 -5.45
C LEU A 157 6.54 7.08 -5.69
N ASP A 158 7.38 7.30 -4.69
CA ASP A 158 8.64 8.03 -4.86
C ASP A 158 9.58 7.29 -5.82
N ALA A 159 9.69 5.97 -5.71
CA ALA A 159 10.46 5.16 -6.66
C ALA A 159 9.88 5.24 -8.09
N ILE A 160 8.55 5.23 -8.25
CA ILE A 160 7.91 5.44 -9.55
C ILE A 160 8.26 6.83 -10.11
N ILE A 161 8.13 7.89 -9.32
CA ILE A 161 8.44 9.27 -9.74
C ILE A 161 9.90 9.37 -10.16
N MET A 162 10.84 8.87 -9.36
CA MET A 162 12.27 8.88 -9.68
C MET A 162 12.64 8.07 -10.92
N SER A 163 11.79 7.13 -11.35
CA SER A 163 11.99 6.36 -12.59
C SER A 163 11.69 7.13 -13.88
N PHE A 164 11.13 8.33 -13.78
CA PHE A 164 10.93 9.25 -14.91
C PHE A 164 12.14 10.19 -15.05
N PRO A 165 12.38 10.77 -16.25
CA PRO A 165 13.39 11.80 -16.44
C PRO A 165 13.24 12.94 -15.43
N SER A 166 14.34 13.49 -14.92
CA SER A 166 14.33 14.48 -13.81
C SER A 166 13.41 15.68 -14.10
N GLN A 167 13.36 16.13 -15.38
CA GLN A 167 12.51 17.25 -15.81
C GLN A 167 11.00 16.91 -15.76
N GLU A 168 10.62 15.64 -15.69
CA GLU A 168 9.24 15.20 -15.64
C GLU A 168 8.75 14.88 -14.22
N GLN A 169 9.66 14.65 -13.26
CA GLN A 169 9.33 14.15 -11.94
C GLN A 169 8.35 15.03 -11.16
N THR A 170 8.53 16.35 -11.24
CA THR A 170 7.60 17.30 -10.62
C THR A 170 6.19 17.18 -11.23
N ILE A 171 6.10 17.10 -12.55
CA ILE A 171 4.84 16.97 -13.28
C ILE A 171 4.14 15.67 -12.93
N ILE A 172 4.90 14.56 -12.81
CA ILE A 172 4.35 13.25 -12.41
C ILE A 172 3.83 13.27 -10.97
N ARG A 173 4.56 13.92 -10.04
CA ARG A 173 4.12 14.09 -8.66
C ARG A 173 2.83 14.91 -8.56
N GLU A 174 2.76 16.04 -9.26
CA GLU A 174 1.55 16.88 -9.32
C GLU A 174 0.37 16.12 -9.93
N LYS A 175 0.62 15.33 -10.98
CA LYS A 175 -0.39 14.49 -11.62
C LYS A 175 -0.94 13.45 -10.63
N LEU A 176 -0.08 12.72 -9.90
CA LEU A 176 -0.48 11.77 -8.87
C LEU A 176 -1.30 12.44 -7.77
N SER A 177 -0.83 13.57 -7.23
CA SER A 177 -1.55 14.32 -6.20
C SER A 177 -2.92 14.82 -6.68
N SER A 178 -2.99 15.31 -7.92
CA SER A 178 -4.26 15.75 -8.52
C SER A 178 -5.25 14.59 -8.69
N ILE A 179 -4.79 13.42 -9.13
CA ILE A 179 -5.63 12.23 -9.25
C ILE A 179 -6.08 11.78 -7.86
N ALA A 180 -5.16 11.68 -6.89
CA ALA A 180 -5.46 11.22 -5.53
C ALA A 180 -6.56 12.04 -4.85
N ARG A 181 -6.53 13.36 -5.01
CA ARG A 181 -7.52 14.29 -4.46
C ARG A 181 -8.81 14.40 -5.29
N SER A 182 -8.83 13.85 -6.50
CA SER A 182 -10.01 13.92 -7.37
C SER A 182 -11.13 13.05 -6.84
N HIS A 183 -12.32 13.65 -6.60
CA HIS A 183 -13.51 12.91 -6.14
C HIS A 183 -13.21 12.04 -4.90
N ALA A 184 -12.60 12.62 -3.88
CA ALA A 184 -12.23 11.86 -2.67
C ALA A 184 -13.41 11.00 -2.16
N PRO A 185 -13.19 9.72 -1.79
CA PRO A 185 -11.90 9.02 -1.76
C PRO A 185 -11.53 8.24 -3.05
N TYR A 186 -12.30 8.37 -4.13
CA TYR A 186 -12.17 7.57 -5.36
C TYR A 186 -10.81 7.73 -6.04
N GLY A 187 -10.22 8.94 -6.03
CA GLY A 187 -8.92 9.18 -6.64
C GLY A 187 -7.79 8.45 -5.92
N ALA A 188 -7.78 8.51 -4.59
CA ALA A 188 -6.85 7.75 -3.77
C ALA A 188 -7.04 6.24 -3.97
N TYR A 189 -8.29 5.78 -3.95
CA TYR A 189 -8.64 4.38 -4.23
C TYR A 189 -8.08 3.91 -5.57
N ALA A 190 -8.22 4.70 -6.63
CA ALA A 190 -7.74 4.33 -7.96
C ALA A 190 -6.23 4.05 -8.00
N ILE A 191 -5.43 4.87 -7.30
CA ILE A 191 -3.98 4.69 -7.24
C ILE A 191 -3.62 3.49 -6.38
N ILE A 192 -4.18 3.40 -5.17
CA ILE A 192 -3.92 2.33 -4.19
C ILE A 192 -4.30 0.98 -4.78
N ASP A 193 -5.54 0.86 -5.27
CA ASP A 193 -6.06 -0.38 -5.83
C ASP A 193 -5.29 -0.79 -7.09
N TYR A 194 -4.94 0.16 -7.97
CA TYR A 194 -4.22 -0.17 -9.19
C TYR A 194 -2.81 -0.71 -8.92
N VAL A 195 -2.07 -0.13 -7.98
CA VAL A 195 -0.74 -0.65 -7.59
C VAL A 195 -0.88 -2.02 -6.94
N HIS A 196 -1.82 -2.19 -6.02
CA HIS A 196 -2.09 -3.49 -5.40
C HIS A 196 -2.48 -4.56 -6.44
N PHE A 197 -3.28 -4.18 -7.42
CA PHE A 197 -3.82 -5.07 -8.45
C PHE A 197 -2.81 -5.39 -9.57
N LYS A 198 -1.97 -4.44 -9.99
CA LYS A 198 -1.13 -4.54 -11.21
C LYS A 198 0.33 -4.16 -11.01
N GLY A 199 0.69 -3.72 -9.81
CA GLY A 199 2.06 -3.36 -9.47
C GLY A 199 2.44 -1.94 -9.84
N THR A 200 3.69 -1.61 -9.51
CA THR A 200 4.29 -0.30 -9.73
C THR A 200 4.68 -0.04 -11.19
N GLY A 201 5.01 -1.08 -11.93
CA GLY A 201 5.60 -1.02 -13.27
C GLY A 201 7.13 -0.88 -13.26
N LEU A 202 7.77 -1.07 -12.09
CA LEU A 202 9.23 -0.99 -11.97
C LEU A 202 9.89 -2.36 -12.16
N ALA A 203 9.25 -3.43 -11.73
CA ALA A 203 9.80 -4.77 -11.84
C ALA A 203 9.88 -5.23 -13.31
N THR A 204 10.96 -5.96 -13.64
CA THR A 204 11.17 -6.49 -15.00
C THR A 204 10.09 -7.50 -15.41
N GLY A 205 9.50 -8.22 -14.44
CA GLY A 205 8.40 -9.16 -14.68
C GLY A 205 7.04 -8.50 -14.96
N GLU A 206 6.91 -7.17 -14.79
CA GLU A 206 5.69 -6.41 -15.06
C GLU A 206 5.62 -5.92 -16.51
N ARG A 207 6.09 -6.73 -17.47
CA ARG A 207 6.07 -6.36 -18.91
C ARG A 207 6.01 -7.58 -19.83
N TYR A 208 5.37 -7.41 -20.97
CA TYR A 208 5.46 -8.29 -22.12
C TYR A 208 5.94 -7.49 -23.33
N GLN A 209 6.87 -8.03 -24.12
CA GLN A 209 7.42 -7.35 -25.30
C GLN A 209 7.86 -5.91 -24.98
N ASP A 210 8.58 -5.73 -23.85
CA ASP A 210 9.03 -4.43 -23.33
C ASP A 210 7.93 -3.42 -22.98
N GLN A 211 6.66 -3.83 -23.04
CA GLN A 211 5.50 -3.02 -22.68
C GLN A 211 5.01 -3.41 -21.27
N GLY A 212 5.16 -2.52 -20.31
CA GLY A 212 4.70 -2.73 -18.95
C GLY A 212 3.24 -2.37 -18.73
N TRP A 213 2.71 -2.76 -17.57
CA TRP A 213 1.30 -2.55 -17.21
C TRP A 213 1.07 -1.96 -15.81
N GLY A 214 2.09 -1.77 -14.98
CA GLY A 214 1.94 -1.15 -13.66
C GLY A 214 1.64 0.35 -13.71
N LEU A 215 1.52 0.99 -12.55
CA LEU A 215 1.13 2.40 -12.41
C LEU A 215 1.99 3.35 -13.26
N LYS A 216 3.31 3.14 -13.28
CA LYS A 216 4.23 3.91 -14.14
C LYS A 216 3.73 4.00 -15.59
N HIS A 217 3.27 2.89 -16.14
CA HIS A 217 2.85 2.80 -17.54
C HIS A 217 1.48 3.47 -17.77
N VAL A 218 0.61 3.48 -16.75
CA VAL A 218 -0.63 4.28 -16.80
C VAL A 218 -0.32 5.76 -16.82
N LEU A 219 0.59 6.23 -15.96
CA LEU A 219 1.01 7.64 -15.93
C LEU A 219 1.66 8.07 -17.28
N THR A 220 2.47 7.18 -17.87
CA THR A 220 3.04 7.38 -19.22
C THR A 220 1.94 7.46 -20.28
N GLU A 221 0.94 6.57 -20.24
CA GLU A 221 -0.19 6.56 -21.18
C GLU A 221 -1.08 7.82 -21.06
N MET A 222 -1.05 8.48 -19.90
CA MET A 222 -1.72 9.76 -19.66
C MET A 222 -0.96 10.98 -20.24
N HIS A 223 0.19 10.79 -20.86
CA HIS A 223 0.93 11.91 -21.47
C HIS A 223 0.06 12.62 -22.52
N GLY A 224 0.02 13.95 -22.47
CA GLY A 224 -0.80 14.77 -23.37
C GLY A 224 -2.32 14.72 -23.12
N ARG A 225 -2.78 14.03 -22.07
CA ARG A 225 -4.19 13.96 -21.67
C ARG A 225 -4.47 14.85 -20.45
N PRO A 226 -5.72 15.31 -20.26
CA PRO A 226 -6.11 16.00 -19.03
C PRO A 226 -5.85 15.13 -17.79
N THR A 227 -5.39 15.74 -16.70
CA THR A 227 -5.18 15.06 -15.41
C THR A 227 -6.50 14.93 -14.67
N THR A 228 -7.29 13.93 -15.04
CA THR A 228 -8.58 13.62 -14.42
C THR A 228 -8.63 12.14 -14.04
N LEU A 229 -9.47 11.80 -13.07
CA LEU A 229 -9.72 10.41 -12.68
C LEU A 229 -10.28 9.58 -13.85
N TYR A 230 -11.11 10.19 -14.70
CA TYR A 230 -11.60 9.56 -15.92
C TYR A 230 -10.44 9.23 -16.89
N SER A 231 -9.54 10.17 -17.14
CA SER A 231 -8.36 9.93 -18.00
C SER A 231 -7.45 8.84 -17.43
N PHE A 232 -7.30 8.77 -16.09
CA PHE A 232 -6.59 7.70 -15.43
C PHE A 232 -7.25 6.33 -15.70
N ALA A 233 -8.55 6.21 -15.49
CA ALA A 233 -9.30 4.98 -15.73
C ALA A 233 -9.22 4.53 -17.19
N GLN A 234 -9.35 5.44 -18.15
CA GLN A 234 -9.22 5.11 -19.57
C GLN A 234 -7.79 4.68 -19.94
N SER A 235 -6.77 5.34 -19.38
CA SER A 235 -5.37 4.96 -19.58
C SER A 235 -5.06 3.59 -18.98
N ALA A 236 -5.59 3.30 -17.79
CA ALA A 236 -5.47 2.00 -17.15
C ALA A 236 -6.09 0.88 -18.02
N LYS A 237 -7.32 1.06 -18.51
CA LYS A 237 -7.96 0.11 -19.45
C LYS A 237 -7.13 -0.12 -20.69
N LYS A 238 -6.58 0.94 -21.29
CA LYS A 238 -5.74 0.83 -22.51
C LYS A 238 -4.45 0.04 -22.23
N VAL A 239 -3.80 0.31 -21.10
CA VAL A 239 -2.60 -0.41 -20.66
C VAL A 239 -2.89 -1.89 -20.44
N LEU A 240 -4.02 -2.23 -19.79
CA LEU A 240 -4.42 -3.62 -19.54
C LEU A 240 -4.80 -4.35 -20.85
N SER A 241 -5.45 -3.67 -21.79
CA SER A 241 -5.74 -4.24 -23.12
C SER A 241 -4.44 -4.53 -23.89
N ARG A 242 -3.46 -3.63 -23.82
CA ARG A 242 -2.13 -3.84 -24.41
C ARG A 242 -1.39 -5.00 -23.75
N ARG A 243 -1.48 -5.16 -22.43
CA ARG A 243 -0.94 -6.32 -21.71
C ARG A 243 -1.47 -7.62 -22.30
N VAL A 244 -2.79 -7.73 -22.45
CA VAL A 244 -3.43 -8.94 -22.99
C VAL A 244 -3.01 -9.19 -24.44
N ALA A 245 -2.92 -8.14 -25.27
CA ALA A 245 -2.47 -8.27 -26.66
C ALA A 245 -1.03 -8.78 -26.78
N ASN A 246 -0.17 -8.42 -25.83
CA ASN A 246 1.25 -8.80 -25.80
C ASN A 246 1.52 -10.09 -25.00
N ALA A 247 0.52 -10.61 -24.27
CA ALA A 247 0.68 -11.79 -23.42
C ALA A 247 0.99 -13.04 -24.28
N PRO A 248 1.89 -13.92 -23.82
CA PRO A 248 2.07 -15.23 -24.44
C PRO A 248 0.73 -15.99 -24.50
N ALA A 249 0.43 -16.66 -25.61
CA ALA A 249 -0.83 -17.37 -25.82
C ALA A 249 -1.13 -18.39 -24.71
N SER A 250 -0.11 -19.02 -24.13
CA SER A 250 -0.21 -19.98 -23.00
C SER A 250 -0.82 -19.35 -21.75
N ARG A 251 -0.73 -18.05 -21.55
CA ARG A 251 -1.30 -17.34 -20.41
C ARG A 251 -2.81 -17.17 -20.51
N ASN A 252 -3.39 -17.15 -21.73
CA ASN A 252 -4.81 -16.98 -21.99
C ASN A 252 -5.44 -15.82 -21.18
N GLU A 253 -4.74 -14.66 -21.14
CA GLU A 253 -5.14 -13.51 -20.31
C GLU A 253 -6.42 -12.82 -20.82
N GLN A 254 -6.82 -13.06 -22.06
CA GLN A 254 -8.07 -12.54 -22.65
C GLN A 254 -9.30 -12.80 -21.77
N ARG A 255 -9.35 -13.96 -21.10
CA ARG A 255 -10.46 -14.33 -20.20
C ARG A 255 -10.64 -13.40 -19.00
N TRP A 256 -9.60 -12.67 -18.61
CA TRP A 256 -9.64 -11.76 -17.45
C TRP A 256 -9.92 -10.30 -17.81
N LEU A 257 -9.76 -9.91 -19.08
CA LEU A 257 -9.79 -8.50 -19.49
C LEU A 257 -11.10 -7.81 -19.11
N ALA A 258 -12.24 -8.46 -19.32
CA ALA A 258 -13.54 -7.89 -18.97
C ALA A 258 -13.66 -7.61 -17.46
N GLY A 259 -13.18 -8.54 -16.61
CA GLY A 259 -13.15 -8.38 -15.16
C GLY A 259 -12.19 -7.25 -14.74
N TRP A 260 -11.02 -7.14 -15.38
CA TRP A 260 -10.08 -6.06 -15.12
C TRP A 260 -10.65 -4.68 -15.49
N HIS A 261 -11.33 -4.57 -16.61
CA HIS A 261 -12.00 -3.33 -17.02
C HIS A 261 -13.11 -2.95 -16.05
N LYS A 262 -13.91 -3.93 -15.61
CA LYS A 262 -14.96 -3.71 -14.61
C LYS A 262 -14.38 -3.22 -13.27
N ARG A 263 -13.22 -3.78 -12.83
CA ARG A 263 -12.52 -3.28 -11.62
C ARG A 263 -12.09 -1.83 -11.80
N VAL A 264 -11.48 -1.47 -12.93
CA VAL A 264 -11.07 -0.08 -13.23
C VAL A 264 -12.28 0.88 -13.28
N GLU A 265 -13.46 0.42 -13.70
CA GLU A 265 -14.69 1.24 -13.65
C GLU A 265 -15.09 1.62 -12.24
N THR A 266 -14.77 0.81 -11.22
CA THR A 266 -15.06 1.12 -9.83
C THR A 266 -14.25 2.29 -9.27
N TYR A 267 -13.22 2.75 -10.00
CA TYR A 267 -12.43 3.94 -9.65
C TYR A 267 -13.22 5.24 -9.85
N LEU A 268 -14.26 5.19 -10.68
CA LEU A 268 -15.12 6.36 -10.93
C LEU A 268 -16.28 6.39 -9.94
N PRO A 269 -16.65 7.58 -9.43
CA PRO A 269 -17.84 7.71 -8.60
C PRO A 269 -19.09 7.29 -9.38
N PRO A 270 -20.14 6.82 -8.72
CA PRO A 270 -21.44 6.59 -9.35
C PRO A 270 -21.95 7.86 -10.04
N GLN A 271 -22.55 7.70 -11.22
CA GLN A 271 -23.22 8.79 -11.94
C GLN A 271 -24.56 9.13 -11.30
#